data_d9cb313ebeb28a9c73b5aa05b1affa46
#
_entry.id   d9cb313ebeb28a9c73b5aa05b1affa46
#
_cell.length_a   1.000
_cell.length_b   1.000
_cell.length_c   1.000
_cell.angle_alpha   90.00
_cell.angle_beta   90.00
_cell.angle_gamma   90.00
#
_symmetry.space_group_name_H-M   'P 1'
#
loop_
_entity.id
_entity.type
_entity.pdbx_description
1 polymer ?
#
loop_
_entity_poly.entity_id
_entity_poly.type
_entity_poly.pdbx_seq_one_letter_code
_entity_poly.pdbx_strand_id
1 'polypeptide(L)'
;MAGLLIALILALLLRSLVAPIYLMLAVMGGYAASLGAAVFIFQGLGGEPGVLFLLPILVYLFVVAIGTDYNILMIARLREEAAAGNEPRAAADLAVEHAGPSVVSAGVILAGTFGSLLLAGVAFLTQMGVAVTVGIVLAAFVISVFLVPAVTALIGHRAWWPGRIDRPLAGHGADSGQLAEVEPTGNGSARSRSSRL
;
A
#
# COMPACT_ATOMS: atom_id res chain seq x y z
N MET A 1 -7.40 16.11 -16.28
CA MET A 1 -6.10 15.76 -16.89
C MET A 1 -5.17 15.04 -15.89
N ALA A 2 -4.87 15.61 -14.70
CA ALA A 2 -4.00 14.99 -13.71
C ALA A 2 -4.43 13.56 -13.31
N GLY A 3 -5.71 13.34 -12.99
CA GLY A 3 -6.21 12.02 -12.62
C GLY A 3 -6.04 10.95 -13.70
N LEU A 4 -6.18 11.32 -14.98
CA LEU A 4 -5.98 10.40 -16.10
C LEU A 4 -4.49 10.03 -16.25
N LEU A 5 -3.60 10.99 -16.02
CA LEU A 5 -2.15 10.74 -16.04
C LEU A 5 -1.74 9.82 -14.88
N ILE A 6 -2.24 10.06 -13.68
CA ILE A 6 -2.02 9.22 -12.50
C ILE A 6 -2.54 7.80 -12.76
N ALA A 7 -3.76 7.66 -13.29
CA ALA A 7 -4.34 6.36 -13.62
C ALA A 7 -3.50 5.61 -14.66
N LEU A 8 -2.98 6.31 -15.68
CA LEU A 8 -2.12 5.74 -16.71
C LEU A 8 -0.78 5.26 -16.14
N ILE A 9 -0.15 6.09 -15.31
CA ILE A 9 1.11 5.73 -14.63
C ILE A 9 0.91 4.52 -13.72
N LEU A 10 -0.19 4.51 -12.94
CA LEU A 10 -0.54 3.38 -12.09
C LEU A 10 -0.82 2.11 -12.90
N ALA A 11 -1.55 2.22 -14.01
CA ALA A 11 -1.82 1.08 -14.89
C ALA A 11 -0.54 0.49 -15.47
N LEU A 12 0.41 1.34 -15.87
CA LEU A 12 1.70 0.92 -16.40
C LEU A 12 2.58 0.29 -15.32
N LEU A 13 2.65 0.92 -14.14
CA LEU A 13 3.45 0.45 -13.00
C LEU A 13 2.95 -0.90 -12.48
N LEU A 14 1.64 -1.04 -12.34
CA LEU A 14 1.01 -2.24 -11.79
C LEU A 14 0.74 -3.30 -12.86
N ARG A 15 0.92 -2.96 -14.14
CA ARG A 15 0.54 -3.83 -15.27
C ARG A 15 -0.89 -4.39 -15.11
N SER A 16 -1.79 -3.59 -14.58
CA SER A 16 -3.17 -3.90 -14.28
C SER A 16 -4.06 -2.73 -14.63
N LEU A 17 -5.25 -3.00 -15.13
CA LEU A 17 -6.29 -1.99 -15.35
C LEU A 17 -7.28 -1.91 -14.20
N VAL A 18 -7.44 -2.99 -13.45
CA VAL A 18 -8.41 -3.07 -12.35
C VAL A 18 -7.94 -2.28 -11.13
N ALA A 19 -6.65 -2.43 -10.75
CA ALA A 19 -6.10 -1.77 -9.59
C ALA A 19 -6.18 -0.22 -9.66
N PRO A 20 -5.79 0.46 -10.74
CA PRO A 20 -5.93 1.91 -10.84
C PRO A 20 -7.36 2.42 -10.69
N ILE A 21 -8.36 1.68 -11.20
CA ILE A 21 -9.76 2.11 -11.14
C ILE A 21 -10.24 2.20 -9.70
N TYR A 22 -10.12 1.13 -8.92
CA TYR A 22 -10.60 1.18 -7.53
C TYR A 22 -9.74 2.10 -6.65
N LEU A 23 -8.43 2.24 -6.94
CA LEU A 23 -7.56 3.20 -6.25
C LEU A 23 -8.00 4.64 -6.51
N MET A 24 -8.32 4.99 -7.75
CA MET A 24 -8.85 6.33 -8.09
C MET A 24 -10.21 6.58 -7.41
N LEU A 25 -11.10 5.60 -7.38
CA LEU A 25 -12.37 5.70 -6.67
C LEU A 25 -12.16 5.89 -5.17
N ALA A 26 -11.21 5.17 -4.57
CA ALA A 26 -10.86 5.31 -3.15
C ALA A 26 -10.32 6.72 -2.83
N VAL A 27 -9.43 7.25 -3.68
CA VAL A 27 -8.89 8.62 -3.51
C VAL A 27 -9.98 9.68 -3.67
N MET A 28 -10.86 9.54 -4.66
CA MET A 28 -12.00 10.45 -4.83
C MET A 28 -12.98 10.38 -3.67
N GLY A 29 -13.22 9.17 -3.14
CA GLY A 29 -14.00 8.99 -1.90
C GLY A 29 -13.36 9.68 -0.70
N GLY A 30 -12.04 9.56 -0.54
CA GLY A 30 -11.26 10.25 0.48
C GLY A 30 -11.34 11.77 0.38
N TYR A 31 -11.23 12.30 -0.83
CA TYR A 31 -11.42 13.74 -1.09
C TYR A 31 -12.83 14.20 -0.71
N ALA A 32 -13.86 13.49 -1.18
CA ALA A 32 -15.25 13.84 -0.87
C ALA A 32 -15.53 13.78 0.63
N ALA A 33 -15.02 12.76 1.32
CA ALA A 33 -15.16 12.60 2.77
C ALA A 33 -14.42 13.71 3.53
N SER A 34 -13.22 14.07 3.11
CA SER A 34 -12.43 15.17 3.72
C SER A 34 -13.12 16.52 3.58
N LEU A 35 -13.61 16.84 2.38
CA LEU A 35 -14.33 18.07 2.12
C LEU A 35 -15.67 18.10 2.87
N GLY A 36 -16.39 16.97 2.87
CA GLY A 36 -17.63 16.82 3.63
C GLY A 36 -17.44 17.01 5.14
N ALA A 37 -16.36 16.45 5.71
CA ALA A 37 -16.01 16.64 7.11
C ALA A 37 -15.69 18.11 7.41
N ALA A 38 -14.93 18.80 6.54
CA ALA A 38 -14.65 20.21 6.71
C ALA A 38 -15.93 21.05 6.68
N VAL A 39 -16.81 20.82 5.71
CA VAL A 39 -18.13 21.49 5.64
C VAL A 39 -18.95 21.22 6.89
N PHE A 40 -19.03 19.98 7.34
CA PHE A 40 -19.77 19.60 8.54
C PHE A 40 -19.22 20.29 9.80
N ILE A 41 -17.90 20.36 9.96
CA ILE A 41 -17.25 20.98 11.11
C ILE A 41 -17.51 22.50 11.10
N PHE A 42 -17.27 23.19 9.99
CA PHE A 42 -17.34 24.64 9.96
C PHE A 42 -18.78 25.18 9.82
N GLN A 43 -19.61 24.59 8.99
CA GLN A 43 -20.99 25.03 8.80
C GLN A 43 -21.94 24.37 9.79
N GLY A 44 -21.79 23.05 10.02
CA GLY A 44 -22.69 22.29 10.90
C GLY A 44 -22.47 22.60 12.38
N LEU A 45 -21.23 22.59 12.84
CA LEU A 45 -20.89 22.78 14.25
C LEU A 45 -20.44 24.24 14.54
N GLY A 46 -19.70 24.85 13.62
CA GLY A 46 -19.13 26.19 13.78
C GLY A 46 -20.09 27.34 13.44
N GLY A 47 -21.20 27.07 12.77
CA GLY A 47 -22.17 28.09 12.38
C GLY A 47 -21.64 29.09 11.32
N GLU A 48 -20.52 28.77 10.69
CA GLU A 48 -19.94 29.61 9.63
C GLU A 48 -20.84 29.60 8.39
N PRO A 49 -21.00 30.75 7.70
CA PRO A 49 -21.88 30.85 6.53
C PRO A 49 -21.40 30.03 5.33
N GLY A 50 -20.15 29.56 5.34
CA GLY A 50 -19.57 28.76 4.28
C GLY A 50 -18.08 28.50 4.45
N VAL A 51 -17.56 27.58 3.62
CA VAL A 51 -16.12 27.36 3.48
C VAL A 51 -15.56 28.29 2.42
N LEU A 52 -14.28 28.62 2.55
CA LEU A 52 -13.61 29.50 1.59
C LEU A 52 -13.60 28.89 0.19
N PHE A 53 -13.87 29.72 -0.82
CA PHE A 53 -13.98 29.31 -2.22
C PHE A 53 -12.76 28.50 -2.73
N LEU A 54 -11.56 28.82 -2.26
CA LEU A 54 -10.33 28.14 -2.68
C LEU A 54 -10.10 26.79 -1.99
N LEU A 55 -10.81 26.54 -0.88
CA LEU A 55 -10.62 25.34 -0.05
C LEU A 55 -10.80 24.02 -0.83
N PRO A 56 -11.86 23.83 -1.65
CA PRO A 56 -12.05 22.57 -2.39
C PRO A 56 -10.89 22.25 -3.33
N ILE A 57 -10.31 23.26 -3.98
CA ILE A 57 -9.20 23.09 -4.92
C ILE A 57 -7.93 22.67 -4.17
N LEU A 58 -7.63 23.32 -3.04
CA LEU A 58 -6.46 23.00 -2.23
C LEU A 58 -6.59 21.61 -1.58
N VAL A 59 -7.75 21.31 -1.02
CA VAL A 59 -8.03 19.97 -0.45
C VAL A 59 -7.90 18.91 -1.53
N TYR A 60 -8.44 19.15 -2.72
CA TYR A 60 -8.26 18.24 -3.86
C TYR A 60 -6.78 17.99 -4.15
N LEU A 61 -5.99 19.07 -4.28
CA LEU A 61 -4.57 18.96 -4.60
C LEU A 61 -3.81 18.13 -3.57
N PHE A 62 -3.97 18.45 -2.28
CA PHE A 62 -3.25 17.77 -1.21
C PHE A 62 -3.74 16.33 -0.98
N VAL A 63 -5.05 16.12 -0.86
CA VAL A 63 -5.61 14.80 -0.53
C VAL A 63 -5.42 13.83 -1.68
N VAL A 64 -5.56 14.29 -2.94
CA VAL A 64 -5.34 13.41 -4.10
C VAL A 64 -3.86 13.07 -4.25
N ALA A 65 -2.95 14.04 -4.10
CA ALA A 65 -1.51 13.76 -4.19
C ALA A 65 -1.07 12.79 -3.10
N ILE A 66 -1.32 13.12 -1.83
CA ILE A 66 -0.89 12.34 -0.67
C ILE A 66 -1.60 10.97 -0.62
N GLY A 67 -2.91 10.95 -0.90
CA GLY A 67 -3.68 9.71 -0.93
C GLY A 67 -3.20 8.77 -2.04
N THR A 68 -2.81 9.30 -3.19
CA THR A 68 -2.22 8.51 -4.28
C THR A 68 -0.88 7.92 -3.87
N ASP A 69 0.00 8.68 -3.23
CA ASP A 69 1.32 8.21 -2.78
C ASP A 69 1.21 7.07 -1.76
N TYR A 70 0.33 7.19 -0.79
CA TYR A 70 0.08 6.12 0.19
C TYR A 70 -0.49 4.86 -0.45
N ASN A 71 -1.41 5.04 -1.40
CA ASN A 71 -1.99 3.92 -2.13
C ASN A 71 -0.98 3.23 -3.03
N ILE A 72 -0.07 3.97 -3.68
CA ILE A 72 1.02 3.40 -4.48
C ILE A 72 1.93 2.53 -3.61
N LEU A 73 2.32 3.03 -2.44
CA LEU A 73 3.19 2.30 -1.51
C LEU A 73 2.53 0.98 -1.08
N MET A 74 1.26 1.03 -0.68
CA MET A 74 0.52 -0.15 -0.23
C MET A 74 0.29 -1.15 -1.37
N ILE A 75 -0.15 -0.69 -2.55
CA ILE A 75 -0.46 -1.59 -3.66
C ILE A 75 0.81 -2.21 -4.27
N ALA A 76 1.94 -1.49 -4.26
CA ALA A 76 3.22 -2.05 -4.68
C ALA A 76 3.61 -3.22 -3.79
N ARG A 77 3.46 -3.07 -2.46
CA ARG A 77 3.74 -4.15 -1.51
C ARG A 77 2.79 -5.32 -1.66
N LEU A 78 1.49 -5.05 -1.82
CA LEU A 78 0.50 -6.10 -2.13
C LEU A 78 0.87 -6.91 -3.37
N ARG A 79 1.39 -6.25 -4.39
CA ARG A 79 1.83 -6.90 -5.61
C ARG A 79 3.08 -7.75 -5.39
N GLU A 80 4.04 -7.28 -4.61
CA GLU A 80 5.24 -8.04 -4.25
C GLU A 80 4.86 -9.34 -3.51
N GLU A 81 3.99 -9.25 -2.49
CA GLU A 81 3.53 -10.40 -1.73
C GLU A 81 2.72 -11.38 -2.58
N ALA A 82 1.87 -10.86 -3.48
CA ALA A 82 1.15 -11.70 -4.44
C ALA A 82 2.10 -12.39 -5.44
N ALA A 83 3.15 -11.71 -5.90
CA ALA A 83 4.16 -12.27 -6.79
C ALA A 83 5.03 -13.33 -6.09
N ALA A 84 5.22 -13.24 -4.78
CA ALA A 84 5.85 -14.26 -3.95
C ALA A 84 5.03 -15.55 -3.85
N GLY A 85 3.81 -15.58 -4.38
CA GLY A 85 2.94 -16.76 -4.41
C GLY A 85 1.96 -16.85 -3.23
N ASN A 86 1.89 -15.82 -2.40
CA ASN A 86 0.94 -15.78 -1.29
C ASN A 86 -0.50 -15.72 -1.79
N GLU A 87 -1.40 -16.37 -1.05
CA GLU A 87 -2.85 -16.21 -1.30
C GLU A 87 -3.28 -14.76 -1.08
N PRO A 88 -4.37 -14.28 -1.74
CA PRO A 88 -4.77 -12.88 -1.70
C PRO A 88 -4.96 -12.30 -0.29
N ARG A 89 -5.48 -13.09 0.66
CA ARG A 89 -5.64 -12.67 2.06
C ARG A 89 -4.30 -12.60 2.78
N ALA A 90 -3.47 -13.63 2.65
CA ALA A 90 -2.14 -13.64 3.24
C ALA A 90 -1.25 -12.52 2.68
N ALA A 91 -1.33 -12.25 1.37
CA ALA A 91 -0.63 -11.13 0.74
C ALA A 91 -1.09 -9.77 1.30
N ALA A 92 -2.40 -9.63 1.60
CA ALA A 92 -2.93 -8.41 2.21
C ALA A 92 -2.41 -8.23 3.64
N ASP A 93 -2.42 -9.28 4.46
CA ASP A 93 -1.92 -9.24 5.84
C ASP A 93 -0.43 -8.89 5.88
N LEU A 94 0.39 -9.55 5.06
CA LEU A 94 1.83 -9.28 4.95
C LEU A 94 2.13 -7.87 4.43
N ALA A 95 1.36 -7.39 3.44
CA ALA A 95 1.53 -6.03 2.94
C ALA A 95 1.23 -4.97 4.00
N VAL A 96 0.17 -5.17 4.80
CA VAL A 96 -0.15 -4.28 5.93
C VAL A 96 0.93 -4.36 7.00
N GLU A 97 1.43 -5.54 7.33
CA GLU A 97 2.52 -5.72 8.30
C GLU A 97 3.79 -4.97 7.88
N HIS A 98 4.18 -5.07 6.61
CA HIS A 98 5.43 -4.47 6.12
C HIS A 98 5.32 -2.99 5.75
N ALA A 99 4.24 -2.57 5.07
CA ALA A 99 4.07 -1.18 4.61
C ALA A 99 3.26 -0.31 5.59
N GLY A 100 2.36 -0.92 6.38
CA GLY A 100 1.49 -0.21 7.30
C GLY A 100 2.21 0.74 8.25
N PRO A 101 3.25 0.31 8.98
CA PRO A 101 3.98 1.18 9.90
C PRO A 101 4.57 2.42 9.23
N SER A 102 5.08 2.29 7.99
CA SER A 102 5.63 3.42 7.23
C SER A 102 4.53 4.40 6.80
N VAL A 103 3.41 3.90 6.30
CA VAL A 103 2.25 4.73 5.90
C VAL A 103 1.67 5.45 7.11
N VAL A 104 1.48 4.74 8.22
CA VAL A 104 0.92 5.29 9.46
C VAL A 104 1.82 6.37 10.04
N SER A 105 3.13 6.12 10.17
CA SER A 105 4.07 7.10 10.72
C SER A 105 4.17 8.36 9.86
N ALA A 106 4.24 8.21 8.54
CA ALA A 106 4.21 9.34 7.61
C ALA A 106 2.88 10.10 7.70
N GLY A 107 1.76 9.39 7.79
CA GLY A 107 0.42 9.96 7.97
C GLY A 107 0.30 10.77 9.25
N VAL A 108 0.81 10.27 10.38
CA VAL A 108 0.80 10.99 11.67
C VAL A 108 1.63 12.26 11.60
N ILE A 109 2.85 12.19 11.05
CA ILE A 109 3.74 13.35 10.94
C ILE A 109 3.09 14.42 10.06
N LEU A 110 2.55 14.03 8.91
CA LEU A 110 1.96 14.95 7.95
C LEU A 110 0.64 15.55 8.47
N ALA A 111 -0.22 14.74 9.08
CA ALA A 111 -1.44 15.20 9.74
C ALA A 111 -1.12 16.18 10.88
N GLY A 112 -0.09 15.92 11.69
CA GLY A 112 0.39 16.84 12.72
C GLY A 112 0.91 18.16 12.14
N THR A 113 1.64 18.10 11.04
CA THR A 113 2.15 19.29 10.33
C THR A 113 1.00 20.17 9.84
N PHE A 114 0.02 19.61 9.11
CA PHE A 114 -1.15 20.37 8.66
C PHE A 114 -2.08 20.75 9.81
N GLY A 115 -2.17 19.90 10.85
CA GLY A 115 -2.90 20.18 12.07
C GLY A 115 -2.38 21.42 12.82
N SER A 116 -1.08 21.73 12.72
CA SER A 116 -0.52 22.95 13.33
C SER A 116 -1.08 24.23 12.75
N LEU A 117 -1.62 24.22 11.53
CA LEU A 117 -2.30 25.36 10.91
C LEU A 117 -3.56 25.79 11.67
N LEU A 118 -4.14 24.92 12.50
CA LEU A 118 -5.26 25.27 13.36
C LEU A 118 -4.89 26.37 14.36
N LEU A 119 -3.61 26.45 14.72
CA LEU A 119 -3.08 27.43 15.68
C LEU A 119 -2.73 28.79 15.04
N ALA A 120 -2.86 28.91 13.71
CA ALA A 120 -2.45 30.09 12.98
C ALA A 120 -3.36 31.32 13.23
N GLY A 121 -4.58 31.13 13.76
CA GLY A 121 -5.52 32.22 14.04
C GLY A 121 -6.12 32.90 12.80
N VAL A 122 -5.89 32.36 11.61
CA VAL A 122 -6.37 32.86 10.32
C VAL A 122 -7.38 31.85 9.77
N ALA A 123 -8.61 32.27 9.51
CA ALA A 123 -9.71 31.39 9.10
C ALA A 123 -9.37 30.50 7.90
N PHE A 124 -8.68 31.03 6.89
CA PHE A 124 -8.24 30.26 5.75
C PHE A 124 -7.31 29.09 6.14
N LEU A 125 -6.28 29.38 6.96
CA LEU A 125 -5.31 28.37 7.40
C LEU A 125 -5.95 27.34 8.32
N THR A 126 -6.87 27.77 9.18
CA THR A 126 -7.63 26.86 10.06
C THR A 126 -8.50 25.91 9.27
N GLN A 127 -9.29 26.43 8.30
CA GLN A 127 -10.13 25.60 7.42
C GLN A 127 -9.29 24.62 6.59
N MET A 128 -8.18 25.09 6.02
CA MET A 128 -7.25 24.26 5.26
C MET A 128 -6.60 23.20 6.16
N GLY A 129 -6.14 23.59 7.36
CA GLY A 129 -5.53 22.68 8.33
C GLY A 129 -6.47 21.54 8.71
N VAL A 130 -7.73 21.84 9.06
CA VAL A 130 -8.74 20.81 9.37
C VAL A 130 -8.98 19.88 8.19
N ALA A 131 -9.32 20.46 7.02
CA ALA A 131 -9.72 19.68 5.87
C ALA A 131 -8.59 18.76 5.37
N VAL A 132 -7.35 19.27 5.28
CA VAL A 132 -6.21 18.49 4.82
C VAL A 132 -5.81 17.45 5.86
N THR A 133 -5.81 17.78 7.17
CA THR A 133 -5.52 16.83 8.25
C THR A 133 -6.50 15.66 8.24
N VAL A 134 -7.80 15.93 8.15
CA VAL A 134 -8.82 14.87 8.04
C VAL A 134 -8.59 14.03 6.79
N GLY A 135 -8.29 14.67 5.66
CA GLY A 135 -7.99 13.98 4.41
C GLY A 135 -6.78 13.06 4.50
N ILE A 136 -5.71 13.49 5.15
CA ILE A 136 -4.49 12.69 5.36
C ILE A 136 -4.81 11.50 6.27
N VAL A 137 -5.52 11.72 7.38
CA VAL A 137 -5.92 10.64 8.29
C VAL A 137 -6.78 9.61 7.56
N LEU A 138 -7.77 10.03 6.78
CA LEU A 138 -8.59 9.13 5.98
C LEU A 138 -7.75 8.38 4.93
N ALA A 139 -6.87 9.09 4.23
CA ALA A 139 -6.03 8.48 3.19
C ALA A 139 -5.04 7.46 3.75
N ALA A 140 -4.33 7.79 4.83
CA ALA A 140 -3.32 6.93 5.42
C ALA A 140 -3.95 5.74 6.15
N PHE A 141 -4.87 6.00 7.10
CA PHE A 141 -5.36 4.96 8.00
C PHE A 141 -6.53 4.19 7.37
N VAL A 142 -7.54 4.87 6.86
CA VAL A 142 -8.77 4.20 6.40
C VAL A 142 -8.58 3.62 5.01
N ILE A 143 -8.10 4.43 4.06
CA ILE A 143 -8.04 4.02 2.66
C ILE A 143 -6.85 3.10 2.43
N SER A 144 -5.64 3.55 2.75
CA SER A 144 -4.41 2.83 2.39
C SER A 144 -4.22 1.56 3.21
N VAL A 145 -4.42 1.62 4.55
CA VAL A 145 -4.14 0.47 5.43
C VAL A 145 -5.30 -0.53 5.49
N PHE A 146 -6.56 -0.08 5.37
CA PHE A 146 -7.71 -0.98 5.46
C PHE A 146 -8.40 -1.20 4.13
N LEU A 147 -8.83 -0.15 3.44
CA LEU A 147 -9.68 -0.28 2.25
C LEU A 147 -8.93 -0.93 1.09
N VAL A 148 -7.73 -0.47 0.78
CA VAL A 148 -6.94 -0.97 -0.36
C VAL A 148 -6.60 -2.46 -0.20
N PRO A 149 -6.03 -2.93 0.93
CA PRO A 149 -5.78 -4.36 1.13
C PRO A 149 -7.05 -5.20 1.13
N ALA A 150 -8.12 -4.73 1.80
CA ALA A 150 -9.40 -5.44 1.86
C ALA A 150 -10.02 -5.62 0.47
N VAL A 151 -10.09 -4.55 -0.32
CA VAL A 151 -10.62 -4.60 -1.69
C VAL A 151 -9.76 -5.49 -2.57
N THR A 152 -8.43 -5.40 -2.47
CA THR A 152 -7.52 -6.27 -3.22
C THR A 152 -7.69 -7.74 -2.84
N ALA A 153 -7.83 -8.05 -1.55
CA ALA A 153 -8.10 -9.41 -1.08
C ALA A 153 -9.45 -9.96 -1.55
N LEU A 154 -10.49 -9.12 -1.62
CA LEU A 154 -11.81 -9.50 -2.13
C LEU A 154 -11.81 -9.76 -3.64
N ILE A 155 -11.16 -8.91 -4.42
CA ILE A 155 -11.02 -9.07 -5.87
C ILE A 155 -10.10 -10.26 -6.20
N GLY A 156 -9.12 -10.52 -5.34
CA GLY A 156 -8.16 -11.59 -5.47
C GLY A 156 -7.29 -11.45 -6.71
N HIS A 157 -7.03 -12.57 -7.40
CA HIS A 157 -6.16 -12.59 -8.59
C HIS A 157 -6.66 -11.70 -9.75
N ARG A 158 -7.96 -11.38 -9.80
CA ARG A 158 -8.52 -10.49 -10.83
C ARG A 158 -8.07 -9.04 -10.67
N ALA A 159 -7.60 -8.64 -9.49
CA ALA A 159 -7.06 -7.31 -9.25
C ALA A 159 -5.87 -6.99 -10.18
N TRP A 160 -5.17 -8.00 -10.66
CA TRP A 160 -3.98 -7.89 -11.50
C TRP A 160 -4.24 -8.07 -13.01
N TRP A 161 -5.52 -8.18 -13.42
CA TRP A 161 -5.87 -8.33 -14.84
C TRP A 161 -5.57 -7.03 -15.63
N PRO A 162 -5.00 -7.08 -16.85
CA PRO A 162 -4.62 -8.23 -17.67
C PRO A 162 -3.21 -8.77 -17.40
N GLY A 163 -2.44 -8.19 -16.46
CA GLY A 163 -1.12 -8.68 -16.09
C GLY A 163 -1.21 -10.07 -15.44
N ARG A 164 -0.23 -10.93 -15.72
CA ARG A 164 -0.03 -12.18 -15.00
C ARG A 164 0.97 -11.91 -13.87
N ILE A 165 0.66 -12.38 -12.67
CA ILE A 165 1.66 -12.54 -11.62
C ILE A 165 2.44 -13.79 -12.03
N ASP A 166 3.69 -13.61 -12.47
CA ASP A 166 4.58 -14.73 -12.74
C ASP A 166 4.85 -15.40 -11.38
N ARG A 167 4.21 -16.55 -11.16
CA ARG A 167 4.58 -17.39 -10.02
C ARG A 167 6.04 -17.76 -10.18
N PRO A 168 6.87 -17.62 -9.12
CA PRO A 168 8.18 -18.24 -9.14
C PRO A 168 7.98 -19.71 -9.47
N LEU A 169 8.67 -20.20 -10.50
CA LEU A 169 8.67 -21.62 -10.84
C LEU A 169 9.08 -22.36 -9.56
N ALA A 170 8.15 -23.11 -8.99
CA ALA A 170 8.43 -24.06 -7.93
C ALA A 170 9.33 -25.16 -8.52
N GLY A 171 10.65 -24.94 -8.48
CA GLY A 171 11.58 -25.82 -9.16
C GLY A 171 13.04 -25.52 -8.92
N HIS A 172 13.44 -25.16 -7.71
CA HIS A 172 14.86 -25.19 -7.31
C HIS A 172 15.08 -25.69 -5.88
N GLY A 173 14.06 -26.29 -5.26
CA GLY A 173 14.19 -26.86 -3.92
C GLY A 173 14.20 -28.40 -3.87
N ALA A 174 14.06 -29.08 -5.03
CA ALA A 174 13.97 -30.54 -5.05
C ALA A 174 15.28 -31.24 -5.44
N ASP A 175 16.33 -30.50 -5.81
CA ASP A 175 17.57 -31.14 -6.29
C ASP A 175 18.71 -31.14 -5.25
N SER A 176 18.50 -30.56 -4.07
CA SER A 176 19.48 -30.68 -2.97
C SER A 176 19.36 -31.94 -2.14
N GLY A 177 18.34 -32.76 -2.40
CA GLY A 177 18.17 -34.10 -1.74
C GLY A 177 18.82 -35.25 -2.46
N GLN A 178 19.16 -35.11 -3.75
CA GLN A 178 19.75 -36.22 -4.53
C GLN A 178 21.27 -36.22 -4.56
N LEU A 179 21.96 -35.22 -4.04
CA LEU A 179 23.41 -35.22 -3.97
C LEU A 179 23.98 -35.74 -2.61
N ALA A 180 23.09 -36.07 -1.69
CA ALA A 180 23.49 -36.60 -0.38
C ALA A 180 23.50 -38.15 -0.33
N GLU A 181 23.11 -38.83 -1.40
CA GLU A 181 23.05 -40.31 -1.44
C GLU A 181 23.97 -40.87 -2.54
N VAL A 182 25.18 -40.36 -2.61
CA VAL A 182 26.30 -41.08 -3.23
C VAL A 182 27.23 -41.53 -2.10
N GLU A 183 26.81 -42.55 -1.44
CA GLU A 183 27.66 -43.36 -0.58
C GLU A 183 28.80 -43.96 -1.44
N PRO A 184 30.07 -43.81 -1.10
CA PRO A 184 31.12 -44.57 -1.74
C PRO A 184 31.18 -45.96 -1.11
N THR A 185 30.38 -46.89 -1.63
CA THR A 185 30.69 -48.30 -1.54
C THR A 185 31.90 -48.54 -2.41
N GLY A 186 32.99 -48.78 -1.80
CA GLY A 186 34.20 -49.18 -2.52
C GLY A 186 35.32 -49.57 -1.58
N ASN A 187 35.20 -50.73 -1.03
CA ASN A 187 36.14 -51.82 -1.25
C ASN A 187 37.62 -51.53 -0.93
N GLY A 188 38.12 -52.27 -0.08
CA GLY A 188 39.54 -52.30 0.17
C GLY A 188 39.93 -53.34 1.17
N SER A 189 39.58 -54.59 0.89
CA SER A 189 40.34 -55.75 1.41
C SER A 189 41.82 -55.56 1.15
N ALA A 190 42.66 -55.73 2.08
CA ALA A 190 43.77 -56.69 2.03
C ALA A 190 44.90 -56.35 3.00
N ARG A 191 45.16 -57.37 3.76
CA ARG A 191 46.48 -57.90 4.15
C ARG A 191 47.23 -57.15 5.26
N SER A 192 47.19 -57.74 6.47
CA SER A 192 48.06 -58.88 6.83
C SER A 192 49.57 -58.51 6.73
N ARG A 193 50.11 -58.44 7.82
CA ARG A 193 51.40 -59.11 8.25
C ARG A 193 52.10 -58.20 9.24
N SER A 194 52.14 -58.64 10.41
CA SER A 194 53.17 -59.51 11.03
C SER A 194 54.40 -58.74 11.49
N SER A 195 54.57 -58.97 12.70
CA SER A 195 55.85 -59.26 13.37
C SER A 195 56.58 -58.13 14.08
N ARG A 196 56.55 -58.37 15.39
CA ARG A 196 57.78 -58.52 16.16
C ARG A 196 58.66 -57.24 16.27
N LEU A 197 58.72 -56.68 17.36
CA LEU A 197 59.59 -56.86 18.50
C LEU A 197 59.14 -56.04 19.65
#